data_85c7d412869ebedc75761ca3c62abc72
#
_entry.id   85c7d412869ebedc75761ca3c62abc72
#
_cell.length_a   1.000
_cell.length_b   1.000
_cell.length_c   1.000
_cell.angle_alpha   90.00
_cell.angle_beta   90.00
_cell.angle_gamma   90.00
#
_symmetry.space_group_name_H-M   'P 1'
#
loop_
_entity.id
_entity.type
_entity.pdbx_description
1 polymer ?
#
loop_
_entity_poly.entity_id
_entity_poly.type
_entity_poly.pdbx_seq_one_letter_code
_entity_poly.pdbx_strand_id
1 'polypeptide(L)'
;MKNRMYNNRFFVFCFLFLEPLIQRRHKTKINGIFLTASILFLTTFTYGQDIHFSQYTGSILNVNPAFTGLFDGDYRVNGIYRSQWSSVPVPYRTISFAADGRFKTKKMKSDCFGLGIVFNNDKAGDTYYNTNQLYLSGSYIHKVNKDSTLLWTTGLTAGISNSAFNYNRMTFDDQYQSNSYSSSNGSGENFAKNATTFGDFNIGTALQYAIKQRAFVQYGISYHHFTSPTLTFQNNTSIRLDAKLNNYICFQYPIAPKIDIVAELLYSHQGKYNEIVPGTQFRFLLDQKTNQSASVGLYYRTSDAVIARVGYQIKTLTAGISYDVNTSKFNAATSHKGAFEFYVTYILKKVIPFVPKTRVCPIYM
;
A
#
# COMPACT_ATOMS: atom_id res chain seq x y z
N MET A 1 -31.86 -5.34 -38.60
CA MET A 1 -31.34 -4.04 -39.04
C MET A 1 -30.07 -3.71 -38.30
N LYS A 2 -28.99 -3.65 -39.07
CA LYS A 2 -27.65 -3.08 -38.90
C LYS A 2 -26.91 -3.19 -37.55
N ASN A 3 -26.04 -4.20 -37.54
CA ASN A 3 -24.77 -4.34 -36.86
C ASN A 3 -23.87 -3.09 -36.96
N ARG A 4 -23.21 -2.71 -35.89
CA ARG A 4 -21.89 -2.05 -35.92
C ARG A 4 -20.90 -2.83 -35.07
N MET A 5 -20.17 -3.75 -35.71
CA MET A 5 -18.88 -4.23 -35.21
C MET A 5 -17.86 -3.09 -35.33
N TYR A 6 -17.18 -2.73 -34.28
CA TYR A 6 -15.97 -1.92 -34.34
C TYR A 6 -14.75 -2.83 -34.47
N ASN A 7 -14.12 -2.71 -35.62
CA ASN A 7 -13.00 -3.46 -36.13
C ASN A 7 -11.70 -3.17 -35.34
N ASN A 8 -11.17 -4.18 -34.68
CA ASN A 8 -9.76 -4.29 -34.26
C ASN A 8 -8.86 -4.61 -35.48
N ARG A 9 -8.66 -3.67 -36.36
CA ARG A 9 -7.79 -3.86 -37.55
C ARG A 9 -6.52 -3.02 -37.54
N PHE A 10 -6.15 -2.40 -36.43
CA PHE A 10 -4.94 -1.56 -36.38
C PHE A 10 -3.65 -2.29 -35.96
N PHE A 11 -3.74 -3.50 -35.43
CA PHE A 11 -2.56 -4.24 -34.98
C PHE A 11 -2.01 -5.30 -35.93
N VAL A 12 -2.74 -5.65 -36.96
CA VAL A 12 -2.30 -6.68 -37.93
C VAL A 12 -1.59 -6.07 -39.16
N PHE A 13 -1.72 -4.78 -39.39
CA PHE A 13 -1.13 -4.11 -40.55
C PHE A 13 0.36 -3.79 -40.41
N CYS A 14 0.93 -3.79 -39.22
CA CYS A 14 2.39 -3.56 -39.01
C CYS A 14 3.25 -4.81 -39.23
N PHE A 15 2.68 -6.02 -39.15
CA PHE A 15 3.45 -7.27 -39.33
C PHE A 15 3.55 -7.76 -40.76
N LEU A 16 2.61 -7.37 -41.62
CA LEU A 16 2.57 -7.85 -43.03
C LEU A 16 3.39 -7.00 -44.00
N PHE A 17 3.92 -5.86 -43.59
CA PHE A 17 4.79 -5.02 -44.43
C PHE A 17 6.30 -5.24 -44.19
N LEU A 18 6.70 -6.10 -43.28
CA LEU A 18 8.13 -6.38 -42.98
C LEU A 18 8.72 -7.60 -43.71
N GLU A 19 7.90 -8.50 -44.26
CA GLU A 19 8.41 -9.66 -44.98
C GLU A 19 9.08 -9.36 -46.35
N PRO A 20 8.66 -8.39 -47.16
CA PRO A 20 9.34 -8.13 -48.44
C PRO A 20 10.66 -7.36 -48.33
N LEU A 21 11.00 -6.79 -47.15
CA LEU A 21 12.22 -6.01 -46.97
C LEU A 21 13.45 -6.85 -46.54
N ILE A 22 13.24 -8.11 -46.16
CA ILE A 22 14.35 -9.00 -45.72
C ILE A 22 15.00 -9.70 -46.92
N GLN A 23 14.38 -9.73 -48.11
CA GLN A 23 14.88 -10.43 -49.30
C GLN A 23 15.66 -9.56 -50.31
N ARG A 24 15.83 -8.27 -50.08
CA ARG A 24 16.71 -7.44 -50.92
C ARG A 24 18.06 -7.20 -50.22
N ARG A 25 19.02 -8.10 -50.46
CA ARG A 25 20.45 -7.80 -50.35
C ARG A 25 20.78 -6.75 -51.37
N HIS A 26 20.82 -5.48 -51.04
CA HIS A 26 21.80 -4.48 -51.59
C HIS A 26 21.77 -3.20 -50.74
N LYS A 27 22.91 -2.94 -50.09
CA LYS A 27 23.50 -1.64 -49.77
C LYS A 27 22.53 -0.51 -49.39
N THR A 28 22.31 -0.36 -48.07
CA THR A 28 22.19 0.99 -47.51
C THR A 28 22.56 0.99 -46.04
N LYS A 29 23.63 1.65 -45.67
CA LYS A 29 24.04 1.99 -44.31
C LYS A 29 22.97 2.77 -43.52
N ILE A 30 21.88 3.17 -44.18
CA ILE A 30 20.78 3.99 -43.62
C ILE A 30 19.82 3.14 -42.79
N ASN A 31 19.60 1.85 -43.12
CA ASN A 31 18.68 0.98 -42.37
C ASN A 31 19.21 0.54 -41.00
N GLY A 32 20.54 0.51 -40.84
CA GLY A 32 21.18 0.23 -39.54
C GLY A 32 20.97 1.36 -38.53
N ILE A 33 21.00 2.62 -39.01
CA ILE A 33 20.84 3.82 -38.16
C ILE A 33 19.38 3.93 -37.64
N PHE A 34 18.38 3.60 -38.47
CA PHE A 34 16.99 3.62 -38.05
C PHE A 34 16.65 2.49 -37.09
N LEU A 35 17.24 1.29 -37.25
CA LEU A 35 17.05 0.18 -36.33
C LEU A 35 17.73 0.44 -34.98
N THR A 36 18.96 0.99 -34.98
CA THR A 36 19.64 1.41 -33.73
C THR A 36 18.95 2.60 -33.08
N ALA A 37 18.43 3.57 -33.82
CA ALA A 37 17.66 4.67 -33.27
C ALA A 37 16.33 4.20 -32.65
N SER A 38 15.64 3.20 -33.22
CA SER A 38 14.44 2.60 -32.64
C SER A 38 14.72 1.79 -31.38
N ILE A 39 15.89 1.18 -31.25
CA ILE A 39 16.30 0.44 -30.03
C ILE A 39 16.73 1.40 -28.92
N LEU A 40 17.30 2.53 -29.24
CA LEU A 40 17.67 3.57 -28.25
C LEU A 40 16.44 4.29 -27.64
N PHE A 41 15.27 4.23 -28.27
CA PHE A 41 14.04 4.85 -27.75
C PHE A 41 13.27 3.95 -26.77
N LEU A 42 13.75 2.74 -26.50
CA LEU A 42 13.19 1.81 -25.49
C LEU A 42 13.91 1.94 -24.14
N THR A 43 14.36 3.12 -23.76
CA THR A 43 14.72 3.37 -22.36
C THR A 43 13.42 3.34 -21.54
N THR A 44 13.07 2.17 -21.06
CA THR A 44 12.05 2.04 -20.02
C THR A 44 12.62 2.67 -18.75
N PHE A 45 12.21 3.90 -18.47
CA PHE A 45 12.45 4.48 -17.16
C PHE A 45 11.75 3.63 -16.13
N THR A 46 12.49 2.85 -15.38
CA THR A 46 11.98 2.10 -14.23
C THR A 46 11.83 3.08 -13.07
N TYR A 47 10.60 3.38 -12.71
CA TYR A 47 10.28 4.14 -11.51
C TYR A 47 10.02 3.16 -10.37
N GLY A 48 10.57 3.43 -9.19
CA GLY A 48 10.26 2.66 -7.97
C GLY A 48 8.88 3.03 -7.45
N GLN A 49 8.08 2.02 -7.10
CA GLN A 49 6.84 2.20 -6.36
C GLN A 49 7.14 2.20 -4.86
N ASP A 50 6.36 2.96 -4.09
CA ASP A 50 6.36 2.89 -2.64
C ASP A 50 5.73 1.57 -2.16
N ILE A 51 5.94 1.26 -0.87
CA ILE A 51 5.34 0.06 -0.26
C ILE A 51 3.82 0.03 -0.46
N HIS A 52 3.29 -1.15 -0.76
CA HIS A 52 1.87 -1.39 -0.87
C HIS A 52 1.50 -2.75 -0.29
N PHE A 53 0.29 -2.86 0.22
CA PHE A 53 -0.25 -4.08 0.80
C PHE A 53 -1.55 -4.47 0.13
N SER A 54 -1.75 -5.76 -0.09
CA SER A 54 -3.02 -6.31 -0.54
C SER A 54 -4.08 -6.22 0.56
N GLN A 55 -3.65 -6.30 1.84
CA GLN A 55 -4.49 -6.08 3.02
C GLN A 55 -4.25 -4.67 3.59
N TYR A 56 -4.50 -3.64 2.79
CA TYR A 56 -4.22 -2.24 3.16
C TYR A 56 -4.92 -1.78 4.45
N THR A 57 -6.02 -2.40 4.85
CA THR A 57 -6.67 -2.15 6.14
C THR A 57 -5.84 -2.65 7.32
N GLY A 58 -4.98 -3.67 7.12
CA GLY A 58 -3.99 -4.11 8.10
C GLY A 58 -2.83 -3.13 8.29
N SER A 59 -2.71 -2.12 7.41
CA SER A 59 -1.69 -1.06 7.48
C SER A 59 -2.29 0.31 7.15
N ILE A 60 -3.43 0.61 7.77
CA ILE A 60 -4.29 1.74 7.41
C ILE A 60 -3.60 3.11 7.56
N LEU A 61 -2.61 3.25 8.46
CA LEU A 61 -1.85 4.49 8.64
C LEU A 61 -0.91 4.77 7.46
N ASN A 62 -0.47 3.76 6.73
CA ASN A 62 0.26 3.91 5.47
C ASN A 62 -0.67 4.30 4.31
N VAL A 63 -1.98 4.09 4.44
CA VAL A 63 -2.96 4.55 3.44
C VAL A 63 -3.27 6.02 3.62
N ASN A 64 -3.54 6.45 4.88
CA ASN A 64 -3.93 7.84 5.14
C ASN A 64 -3.63 8.22 6.60
N PRO A 65 -2.85 9.29 6.85
CA PRO A 65 -2.58 9.81 8.21
C PRO A 65 -3.84 10.17 9.00
N ALA A 66 -4.91 10.57 8.32
CA ALA A 66 -6.18 10.92 8.97
C ALA A 66 -6.85 9.75 9.70
N PHE A 67 -6.44 8.50 9.45
CA PHE A 67 -6.96 7.33 10.16
C PHE A 67 -6.26 7.06 11.49
N THR A 68 -5.28 7.87 11.88
CA THR A 68 -4.65 7.81 13.21
C THR A 68 -5.69 8.09 14.30
N GLY A 69 -5.85 7.16 15.25
CA GLY A 69 -6.86 7.25 16.31
C GLY A 69 -8.31 7.06 15.84
N LEU A 70 -8.59 6.86 14.54
CA LEU A 70 -9.92 6.68 14.00
C LEU A 70 -10.33 5.20 14.01
N PHE A 71 -10.64 4.69 15.20
CA PHE A 71 -11.11 3.31 15.43
C PHE A 71 -11.91 3.25 16.72
N ASP A 72 -12.64 2.15 16.94
CA ASP A 72 -13.42 1.94 18.17
C ASP A 72 -12.57 1.32 19.28
N GLY A 73 -11.85 2.15 20.02
CA GLY A 73 -10.96 1.77 21.12
C GLY A 73 -10.11 2.93 21.59
N ASP A 74 -9.19 2.68 22.54
CA ASP A 74 -8.26 3.69 23.08
C ASP A 74 -6.90 3.61 22.39
N TYR A 75 -6.38 2.40 22.23
CA TYR A 75 -5.09 2.15 21.58
C TYR A 75 -5.24 1.01 20.56
N ARG A 76 -4.56 1.13 19.44
CA ARG A 76 -4.46 0.10 18.41
C ARG A 76 -3.00 -0.19 18.12
N VAL A 77 -2.68 -1.47 18.00
CA VAL A 77 -1.40 -1.96 17.51
C VAL A 77 -1.66 -2.86 16.34
N ASN A 78 -0.96 -2.68 15.26
CA ASN A 78 -0.99 -3.57 14.12
C ASN A 78 0.37 -3.88 13.54
N GLY A 79 0.48 -5.09 13.01
CA GLY A 79 1.63 -5.56 12.26
C GLY A 79 1.17 -6.28 11.01
N ILE A 80 1.87 -6.10 9.91
CA ILE A 80 1.65 -6.80 8.66
C ILE A 80 2.97 -7.22 8.05
N TYR A 81 2.98 -8.41 7.49
CA TYR A 81 4.09 -9.00 6.75
C TYR A 81 3.62 -9.36 5.35
N ARG A 82 4.39 -8.99 4.34
CA ARG A 82 4.19 -9.34 2.94
C ARG A 82 5.44 -10.02 2.38
N SER A 83 5.26 -11.14 1.69
CA SER A 83 6.29 -11.78 0.88
C SER A 83 5.77 -11.90 -0.55
N GLN A 84 6.43 -11.22 -1.48
CA GLN A 84 6.02 -11.16 -2.88
C GLN A 84 7.02 -11.90 -3.75
N TRP A 85 6.51 -12.64 -4.76
CA TRP A 85 7.29 -13.37 -5.74
C TRP A 85 8.26 -14.38 -5.11
N SER A 86 7.76 -15.21 -4.21
CA SER A 86 8.56 -16.24 -3.55
C SER A 86 9.14 -17.32 -4.50
N SER A 87 8.71 -17.31 -5.76
CA SER A 87 9.22 -18.20 -6.82
C SER A 87 10.48 -17.68 -7.54
N VAL A 88 10.82 -16.39 -7.36
CA VAL A 88 12.09 -15.85 -7.88
C VAL A 88 13.19 -16.06 -6.85
N PRO A 89 14.49 -16.05 -7.25
CA PRO A 89 15.61 -16.36 -6.35
C PRO A 89 15.64 -15.52 -5.08
N VAL A 90 15.23 -14.24 -5.14
CA VAL A 90 15.15 -13.35 -3.98
C VAL A 90 13.79 -12.69 -3.91
N PRO A 91 12.90 -13.15 -3.01
CA PRO A 91 11.57 -12.56 -2.85
C PRO A 91 11.64 -11.16 -2.24
N TYR A 92 10.68 -10.32 -2.61
CA TYR A 92 10.47 -9.04 -1.95
C TYR A 92 9.76 -9.25 -0.62
N ARG A 93 10.24 -8.59 0.42
CA ARG A 93 9.70 -8.71 1.78
C ARG A 93 9.44 -7.34 2.37
N THR A 94 8.20 -7.12 2.77
CA THR A 94 7.78 -5.87 3.41
C THR A 94 7.22 -6.18 4.78
N ILE A 95 7.63 -5.44 5.79
CA ILE A 95 7.09 -5.49 7.14
C ILE A 95 6.63 -4.08 7.50
N SER A 96 5.43 -3.95 8.05
CA SER A 96 4.96 -2.72 8.64
C SER A 96 4.45 -2.99 10.04
N PHE A 97 4.81 -2.12 10.95
CA PHE A 97 4.32 -2.09 12.32
C PHE A 97 3.81 -0.70 12.64
N ALA A 98 2.64 -0.60 13.25
CA ALA A 98 2.09 0.66 13.68
C ALA A 98 1.41 0.54 15.06
N ALA A 99 1.52 1.61 15.83
CA ALA A 99 0.78 1.77 17.07
C ALA A 99 0.19 3.17 17.12
N ASP A 100 -1.09 3.27 17.45
CA ASP A 100 -1.75 4.56 17.57
C ASP A 100 -2.79 4.57 18.69
N GLY A 101 -3.11 5.76 19.17
CA GLY A 101 -4.06 5.94 20.25
C GLY A 101 -4.87 7.21 20.09
N ARG A 102 -5.99 7.25 20.80
CA ARG A 102 -6.90 8.38 20.86
C ARG A 102 -6.75 9.11 22.19
N PHE A 103 -6.59 10.43 22.11
CA PHE A 103 -6.37 11.30 23.27
C PHE A 103 -7.45 12.38 23.29
N LYS A 104 -8.04 12.56 24.47
CA LYS A 104 -9.08 13.58 24.70
C LYS A 104 -8.65 14.49 25.85
N THR A 105 -8.63 15.79 25.61
CA THR A 105 -8.36 16.77 26.67
C THR A 105 -9.66 17.25 27.33
N LYS A 106 -9.59 17.73 28.58
CA LYS A 106 -10.76 18.23 29.30
C LYS A 106 -11.46 19.42 28.62
N LYS A 107 -10.69 20.18 27.82
CA LYS A 107 -11.22 21.34 27.07
C LYS A 107 -11.99 20.95 25.81
N MET A 108 -11.78 19.73 25.28
CA MET A 108 -12.43 19.23 24.07
C MET A 108 -13.74 18.52 24.45
N LYS A 109 -14.88 19.16 24.17
CA LYS A 109 -16.20 18.60 24.51
C LYS A 109 -16.48 17.28 23.81
N SER A 110 -16.24 17.24 22.51
CA SER A 110 -16.56 16.08 21.66
C SER A 110 -15.37 15.57 20.82
N ASP A 111 -14.43 16.45 20.47
CA ASP A 111 -13.31 16.16 19.59
C ASP A 111 -12.18 15.41 20.29
N CYS A 112 -11.29 14.83 19.52
CA CYS A 112 -10.10 14.16 20.05
C CYS A 112 -8.92 14.25 19.08
N PHE A 113 -7.72 14.02 19.62
CA PHE A 113 -6.50 13.85 18.85
C PHE A 113 -6.17 12.36 18.71
N GLY A 114 -5.65 11.97 17.55
CA GLY A 114 -4.96 10.73 17.34
C GLY A 114 -3.45 10.96 17.34
N LEU A 115 -2.68 10.11 17.99
CA LEU A 115 -1.22 10.08 17.90
C LEU A 115 -0.78 8.64 17.61
N GLY A 116 0.24 8.49 16.77
CA GLY A 116 0.73 7.18 16.39
C GLY A 116 2.16 7.20 15.89
N ILE A 117 2.70 6.02 15.77
CA ILE A 117 4.01 5.73 15.20
C ILE A 117 3.87 4.63 14.17
N VAL A 118 4.61 4.74 13.07
CA VAL A 118 4.64 3.73 11.99
C VAL A 118 6.09 3.42 11.68
N PHE A 119 6.42 2.15 11.63
CA PHE A 119 7.69 1.64 11.16
C PHE A 119 7.46 0.73 9.96
N ASN A 120 8.19 0.97 8.87
CA ASN A 120 8.19 0.12 7.69
C ASN A 120 9.61 -0.34 7.39
N ASN A 121 9.75 -1.58 6.97
CA ASN A 121 10.96 -2.14 6.40
C ASN A 121 10.60 -2.87 5.11
N ASP A 122 11.20 -2.44 4.02
CA ASP A 122 11.03 -3.05 2.70
C ASP A 122 12.36 -3.52 2.15
N LYS A 123 12.40 -4.76 1.69
CA LYS A 123 13.59 -5.41 1.13
C LYS A 123 13.29 -5.94 -0.25
N ALA A 124 14.06 -5.52 -1.24
CA ALA A 124 13.87 -5.89 -2.64
C ALA A 124 15.17 -6.36 -3.29
N GLY A 125 15.08 -7.41 -4.09
CA GLY A 125 16.12 -7.87 -5.01
C GLY A 125 17.42 -8.39 -4.40
N ASP A 126 18.32 -8.82 -5.28
CA ASP A 126 19.59 -9.49 -4.95
C ASP A 126 20.60 -8.55 -4.26
N THR A 127 20.50 -7.27 -4.55
CA THR A 127 21.33 -6.22 -3.95
C THR A 127 20.92 -5.87 -2.52
N TYR A 128 19.85 -6.52 -2.01
CA TYR A 128 19.23 -6.21 -0.73
C TYR A 128 18.93 -4.71 -0.62
N TYR A 129 18.37 -4.13 -1.71
CA TYR A 129 17.83 -2.79 -1.60
C TYR A 129 16.82 -2.75 -0.47
N ASN A 130 17.13 -1.98 0.55
CA ASN A 130 16.37 -1.95 1.80
C ASN A 130 15.94 -0.52 2.11
N THR A 131 14.67 -0.31 2.34
CA THR A 131 14.12 0.96 2.77
C THR A 131 13.54 0.81 4.17
N ASN A 132 14.05 1.58 5.11
CA ASN A 132 13.54 1.71 6.46
C ASN A 132 12.86 3.07 6.62
N GLN A 133 11.64 3.07 7.13
CA GLN A 133 10.87 4.30 7.33
C GLN A 133 10.35 4.33 8.76
N LEU A 134 10.51 5.46 9.42
CA LEU A 134 9.98 5.71 10.76
C LEU A 134 9.20 7.01 10.75
N TYR A 135 7.90 6.94 11.03
CA TYR A 135 7.00 8.08 11.03
C TYR A 135 6.32 8.28 12.37
N LEU A 136 6.16 9.54 12.75
CA LEU A 136 5.22 9.98 13.76
C LEU A 136 3.96 10.49 13.04
N SER A 137 2.80 10.06 13.49
CA SER A 137 1.51 10.41 12.91
C SER A 137 0.65 11.12 13.94
N GLY A 138 0.02 12.20 13.52
CA GLY A 138 -0.92 12.96 14.32
C GLY A 138 -2.20 13.23 13.55
N SER A 139 -3.35 13.18 14.20
CA SER A 139 -4.64 13.53 13.61
C SER A 139 -5.50 14.35 14.56
N TYR A 140 -6.42 15.12 13.97
CA TYR A 140 -7.50 15.79 14.67
C TYR A 140 -8.82 15.21 14.19
N ILE A 141 -9.61 14.68 15.12
CA ILE A 141 -10.89 14.01 14.85
C ILE A 141 -12.00 14.93 15.38
N HIS A 142 -12.73 15.55 14.45
CA HIS A 142 -13.83 16.46 14.73
C HIS A 142 -15.17 15.74 14.55
N LYS A 143 -16.03 15.86 15.55
CA LYS A 143 -17.41 15.41 15.51
C LYS A 143 -18.29 16.52 14.95
N VAL A 144 -18.68 16.39 13.67
CA VAL A 144 -19.41 17.44 12.94
C VAL A 144 -20.80 17.64 13.51
N ASN A 145 -21.47 16.57 13.91
CA ASN A 145 -22.83 16.62 14.46
C ASN A 145 -22.87 16.15 15.93
N LYS A 146 -23.92 16.56 16.65
CA LYS A 146 -24.11 16.24 18.08
C LYS A 146 -24.19 14.72 18.33
N ASP A 147 -24.78 13.98 17.42
CA ASP A 147 -24.97 12.52 17.54
C ASP A 147 -23.71 11.74 17.21
N SER A 148 -22.63 12.42 16.84
CA SER A 148 -21.35 11.80 16.47
C SER A 148 -21.44 10.79 15.33
N THR A 149 -22.45 10.92 14.46
CA THR A 149 -22.63 10.04 13.31
C THR A 149 -21.75 10.47 12.14
N LEU A 150 -21.34 11.75 12.07
CA LEU A 150 -20.43 12.28 11.08
C LEU A 150 -19.11 12.73 11.76
N LEU A 151 -18.03 12.07 11.41
CA LEU A 151 -16.67 12.41 11.83
C LEU A 151 -15.90 12.98 10.65
N TRP A 152 -15.21 14.08 10.86
CA TRP A 152 -14.23 14.64 9.95
C TRP A 152 -12.87 14.58 10.61
N THR A 153 -11.88 14.00 9.91
CA THR A 153 -10.54 13.82 10.45
C THR A 153 -9.53 14.40 9.47
N THR A 154 -8.55 15.11 10.00
CA THR A 154 -7.36 15.52 9.27
C THR A 154 -6.13 14.99 9.98
N GLY A 155 -5.12 14.57 9.22
CA GLY A 155 -3.91 13.97 9.76
C GLY A 155 -2.66 14.40 9.02
N LEU A 156 -1.56 14.36 9.74
CA LEU A 156 -0.22 14.64 9.25
C LEU A 156 0.72 13.55 9.75
N THR A 157 1.63 13.15 8.89
CA THR A 157 2.73 12.24 9.25
C THR A 157 4.05 12.91 8.90
N ALA A 158 5.01 12.84 9.80
CA ALA A 158 6.37 13.32 9.60
C ALA A 158 7.36 12.24 10.05
N GLY A 159 8.41 12.03 9.28
CA GLY A 159 9.38 10.99 9.60
C GLY A 159 10.64 11.04 8.78
N ILE A 160 11.41 9.99 8.93
CA ILE A 160 12.67 9.77 8.23
C ILE A 160 12.60 8.45 7.46
N SER A 161 13.14 8.47 6.26
CA SER A 161 13.33 7.30 5.41
C SER A 161 14.81 7.12 5.12
N ASN A 162 15.31 5.89 5.25
CA ASN A 162 16.66 5.50 4.89
C ASN A 162 16.59 4.38 3.86
N SER A 163 17.16 4.61 2.68
CA SER A 163 17.28 3.62 1.62
C SER A 163 18.76 3.26 1.44
N ALA A 164 19.07 1.98 1.39
CA ALA A 164 20.42 1.47 1.26
C ALA A 164 20.46 0.24 0.36
N PHE A 165 21.61 -0.04 -0.25
CA PHE A 165 21.88 -1.26 -1.01
C PHE A 165 23.26 -1.80 -0.69
N ASN A 166 23.48 -3.09 -0.98
CA ASN A 166 24.76 -3.74 -0.78
C ASN A 166 25.53 -3.79 -2.12
N TYR A 167 26.48 -2.87 -2.29
CA TYR A 167 27.31 -2.78 -3.49
C TYR A 167 28.07 -4.08 -3.79
N ASN A 168 28.58 -4.78 -2.76
CA ASN A 168 29.37 -6.02 -2.94
C ASN A 168 28.55 -7.19 -3.51
N ARG A 169 27.24 -7.06 -3.60
CA ARG A 169 26.35 -8.07 -4.20
C ARG A 169 25.87 -7.68 -5.60
N MET A 170 26.27 -6.53 -6.10
CA MET A 170 25.98 -6.12 -7.47
C MET A 170 26.94 -6.79 -8.43
N THR A 171 26.42 -7.17 -9.58
CA THR A 171 27.21 -7.61 -10.73
C THR A 171 26.90 -6.70 -11.90
N PHE A 172 27.92 -6.32 -12.65
CA PHE A 172 27.85 -5.36 -13.73
C PHE A 172 28.35 -5.97 -15.02
N ASP A 173 27.86 -5.48 -16.15
CA ASP A 173 28.22 -5.98 -17.48
C ASP A 173 29.72 -5.87 -17.75
N ASP A 174 30.38 -4.80 -17.30
CA ASP A 174 31.84 -4.59 -17.45
C ASP A 174 32.68 -5.65 -16.73
N GLN A 175 32.10 -6.37 -15.78
CA GLN A 175 32.72 -7.48 -15.07
C GLN A 175 32.66 -8.79 -15.85
N TYR A 176 31.87 -8.86 -16.93
CA TYR A 176 31.82 -9.99 -17.84
C TYR A 176 32.78 -9.79 -19.00
N GLN A 177 33.88 -10.54 -19.00
CA GLN A 177 34.85 -10.53 -20.10
C GLN A 177 35.11 -11.97 -20.55
N SER A 178 35.24 -12.19 -21.87
CA SER A 178 35.55 -13.48 -22.45
C SER A 178 34.60 -14.61 -21.98
N ASN A 179 33.29 -14.36 -21.90
CA ASN A 179 32.24 -15.29 -21.44
C ASN A 179 32.34 -15.72 -19.97
N SER A 180 33.11 -15.04 -19.14
CA SER A 180 33.19 -15.31 -17.70
C SER A 180 33.05 -14.04 -16.87
N TYR A 181 32.42 -14.21 -15.70
CA TYR A 181 32.35 -13.17 -14.67
C TYR A 181 33.64 -13.16 -13.86
N SER A 182 34.20 -11.97 -13.63
CA SER A 182 35.31 -11.77 -12.69
C SER A 182 35.06 -10.55 -11.83
N SER A 183 35.00 -10.74 -10.53
CA SER A 183 34.85 -9.65 -9.55
C SER A 183 36.09 -8.73 -9.49
N SER A 184 37.24 -9.17 -10.05
CA SER A 184 38.46 -8.35 -10.13
C SER A 184 38.40 -7.29 -11.24
N ASN A 185 37.47 -7.44 -12.20
CA ASN A 185 37.25 -6.42 -13.23
C ASN A 185 36.50 -5.24 -12.61
N GLY A 186 36.86 -4.02 -12.98
CA GLY A 186 36.15 -2.82 -12.55
C GLY A 186 34.69 -2.86 -13.00
N SER A 187 33.79 -2.39 -12.19
CA SER A 187 32.35 -2.35 -12.50
C SER A 187 31.96 -1.25 -13.50
N GLY A 188 32.85 -0.29 -13.78
CA GLY A 188 32.53 0.92 -14.57
C GLY A 188 31.59 1.89 -13.84
N GLU A 189 30.95 1.47 -12.76
CA GLU A 189 29.95 2.27 -12.02
C GLU A 189 30.58 2.95 -10.80
N ASN A 190 30.20 4.19 -10.56
CA ASN A 190 30.67 4.99 -9.43
C ASN A 190 29.50 5.50 -8.60
N PHE A 191 29.29 4.87 -7.44
CA PHE A 191 28.33 5.31 -6.45
C PHE A 191 29.01 6.20 -5.41
N ALA A 192 28.52 7.42 -5.23
CA ALA A 192 29.05 8.33 -4.22
C ALA A 192 28.73 7.85 -2.79
N LYS A 193 27.63 7.08 -2.64
CA LYS A 193 27.18 6.52 -1.37
C LYS A 193 26.31 5.27 -1.60
N ASN A 194 26.30 4.37 -0.64
CA ASN A 194 25.49 3.15 -0.65
C ASN A 194 24.21 3.28 0.19
N ALA A 195 24.01 4.44 0.83
CA ALA A 195 22.80 4.75 1.59
C ALA A 195 22.42 6.21 1.43
N THR A 196 21.13 6.48 1.47
CA THR A 196 20.57 7.85 1.47
C THR A 196 19.48 7.96 2.52
N THR A 197 19.48 9.08 3.24
CA THR A 197 18.47 9.37 4.28
C THR A 197 17.81 10.71 3.96
N PHE A 198 16.49 10.77 4.09
CA PHE A 198 15.71 11.97 3.83
C PHE A 198 14.53 12.09 4.78
N GLY A 199 14.09 13.33 5.01
CA GLY A 199 12.84 13.62 5.70
C GLY A 199 11.65 13.44 4.77
N ASP A 200 10.57 12.91 5.31
CA ASP A 200 9.35 12.65 4.56
C ASP A 200 8.10 13.10 5.31
N PHE A 201 7.13 13.64 4.58
CA PHE A 201 5.93 14.24 5.14
C PHE A 201 4.72 13.84 4.31
N ASN A 202 3.63 13.49 5.03
CA ASN A 202 2.38 13.06 4.41
C ASN A 202 1.22 13.79 5.09
N ILE A 203 0.19 14.11 4.33
CA ILE A 203 -1.02 14.77 4.82
C ILE A 203 -2.25 14.02 4.32
N GLY A 204 -3.33 14.06 5.08
CA GLY A 204 -4.58 13.45 4.65
C GLY A 204 -5.79 13.99 5.37
N THR A 205 -6.94 13.71 4.80
CA THR A 205 -8.25 13.98 5.41
C THR A 205 -9.19 12.80 5.17
N ALA A 206 -10.16 12.64 6.05
CA ALA A 206 -11.13 11.58 5.95
C ALA A 206 -12.49 12.01 6.52
N LEU A 207 -13.55 11.44 5.97
CA LEU A 207 -14.92 11.55 6.46
C LEU A 207 -15.43 10.14 6.77
N GLN A 208 -16.09 9.98 7.91
CA GLN A 208 -16.78 8.75 8.27
C GLN A 208 -18.21 9.09 8.69
N TYR A 209 -19.16 8.49 8.00
CA TYR A 209 -20.58 8.64 8.30
C TYR A 209 -21.19 7.33 8.76
N ALA A 210 -21.64 7.28 10.01
CA ALA A 210 -22.38 6.14 10.58
C ALA A 210 -23.85 6.25 10.17
N ILE A 211 -24.31 5.31 9.36
CA ILE A 211 -25.71 5.24 8.86
C ILE A 211 -26.62 4.67 9.95
N LYS A 212 -26.19 3.55 10.52
CA LYS A 212 -26.83 2.85 11.63
C LYS A 212 -25.80 1.94 12.30
N GLN A 213 -26.22 1.20 13.32
CA GLN A 213 -25.36 0.21 13.95
C GLN A 213 -24.81 -0.77 12.91
N ARG A 214 -23.48 -0.98 12.88
CA ARG A 214 -22.75 -1.81 11.91
C ARG A 214 -22.76 -1.32 10.45
N ALA A 215 -23.37 -0.18 10.16
CA ALA A 215 -23.40 0.42 8.81
C ALA A 215 -22.70 1.77 8.79
N PHE A 216 -21.71 1.92 7.95
CA PHE A 216 -21.00 3.18 7.77
C PHE A 216 -20.42 3.31 6.35
N VAL A 217 -20.18 4.56 5.97
CA VAL A 217 -19.36 4.93 4.81
C VAL A 217 -18.14 5.68 5.32
N GLN A 218 -16.98 5.37 4.80
CA GLN A 218 -15.75 6.08 5.08
C GLN A 218 -15.08 6.46 3.75
N TYR A 219 -14.66 7.70 3.64
CA TYR A 219 -13.89 8.21 2.51
C TYR A 219 -12.65 8.90 3.04
N GLY A 220 -11.51 8.68 2.42
CA GLY A 220 -10.27 9.33 2.77
C GLY A 220 -9.43 9.65 1.55
N ILE A 221 -8.81 10.81 1.56
CA ILE A 221 -7.81 11.23 0.57
C ILE A 221 -6.52 11.61 1.30
N SER A 222 -5.39 11.20 0.76
CA SER A 222 -4.08 11.53 1.32
C SER A 222 -3.04 11.78 0.24
N TYR A 223 -2.08 12.63 0.56
CA TYR A 223 -0.98 13.00 -0.29
C TYR A 223 0.33 12.73 0.46
N HIS A 224 1.09 11.78 -0.04
CA HIS A 224 2.34 11.33 0.54
C HIS A 224 3.52 11.93 -0.22
N HIS A 225 4.67 12.04 0.47
CA HIS A 225 5.92 12.57 -0.09
C HIS A 225 5.77 13.97 -0.68
N PHE A 226 4.98 14.83 -0.01
CA PHE A 226 4.64 16.14 -0.58
C PHE A 226 5.86 17.08 -0.71
N THR A 227 6.96 16.79 -0.02
CA THR A 227 8.23 17.50 -0.17
C THR A 227 9.06 16.99 -1.35
N SER A 228 8.65 15.88 -1.98
CA SER A 228 9.38 15.22 -3.06
C SER A 228 10.88 15.15 -2.77
N PRO A 229 11.30 14.44 -1.70
CA PRO A 229 12.69 14.42 -1.27
C PRO A 229 13.61 13.82 -2.33
N THR A 230 14.88 14.23 -2.31
CA THR A 230 15.90 13.70 -3.22
C THR A 230 16.24 12.27 -2.82
N LEU A 231 16.07 11.34 -3.76
CA LEU A 231 16.40 9.91 -3.60
C LEU A 231 17.52 9.56 -4.59
N THR A 232 18.76 9.72 -4.18
CA THR A 232 19.92 9.45 -5.03
C THR A 232 21.07 8.82 -4.28
N PHE A 233 21.78 7.91 -4.94
CA PHE A 233 23.02 7.29 -4.48
C PHE A 233 24.25 7.88 -5.21
N GLN A 234 23.99 8.70 -6.20
CA GLN A 234 24.96 9.51 -6.92
C GLN A 234 24.82 10.98 -6.50
N ASN A 235 25.74 11.84 -6.90
CA ASN A 235 25.65 13.27 -6.63
C ASN A 235 24.67 14.01 -7.57
N ASN A 236 23.65 13.30 -8.06
CA ASN A 236 22.63 13.85 -8.93
C ASN A 236 21.38 14.22 -8.14
N THR A 237 21.10 15.51 -7.97
CA THR A 237 19.96 16.03 -7.21
C THR A 237 18.64 16.02 -8.00
N SER A 238 18.65 15.63 -9.26
CA SER A 238 17.44 15.58 -10.10
C SER A 238 16.55 14.38 -9.81
N ILE A 239 17.08 13.32 -9.19
CA ILE A 239 16.32 12.12 -8.84
C ILE A 239 15.57 12.38 -7.54
N ARG A 240 14.25 12.45 -7.63
CA ARG A 240 13.34 12.71 -6.51
C ARG A 240 12.33 11.59 -6.35
N LEU A 241 11.88 11.39 -5.11
CA LEU A 241 10.76 10.51 -4.83
C LEU A 241 9.46 11.17 -5.30
N ASP A 242 8.73 10.47 -6.15
CA ASP A 242 7.44 10.95 -6.65
C ASP A 242 6.41 11.02 -5.53
N ALA A 243 5.62 12.08 -5.54
CA ALA A 243 4.50 12.19 -4.62
C ALA A 243 3.43 11.14 -4.94
N LYS A 244 2.75 10.64 -3.89
CA LYS A 244 1.73 9.59 -3.99
C LYS A 244 0.39 10.11 -3.49
N LEU A 245 -0.64 10.00 -4.33
CA LEU A 245 -2.02 10.31 -4.00
C LEU A 245 -2.79 9.02 -3.74
N ASN A 246 -3.41 8.90 -2.57
CA ASN A 246 -4.31 7.80 -2.25
C ASN A 246 -5.74 8.32 -2.09
N ASN A 247 -6.70 7.56 -2.62
CA ASN A 247 -8.13 7.71 -2.35
C ASN A 247 -8.65 6.37 -1.84
N TYR A 248 -9.29 6.39 -0.69
CA TYR A 248 -9.84 5.20 -0.05
C TYR A 248 -11.33 5.38 0.22
N ILE A 249 -12.11 4.38 -0.17
CA ILE A 249 -13.54 4.30 0.13
C ILE A 249 -13.82 2.95 0.78
N CYS A 250 -14.59 2.98 1.86
CA CYS A 250 -15.11 1.79 2.52
C CYS A 250 -16.60 1.97 2.78
N PHE A 251 -17.37 0.97 2.39
CA PHE A 251 -18.80 0.87 2.69
C PHE A 251 -19.05 -0.44 3.42
N GLN A 252 -19.56 -0.36 4.65
CA GLN A 252 -19.97 -1.52 5.41
C GLN A 252 -21.47 -1.46 5.66
N TYR A 253 -22.16 -2.57 5.44
CA TYR A 253 -23.60 -2.66 5.65
C TYR A 253 -24.03 -4.05 6.11
N PRO A 254 -24.89 -4.19 7.14
CA PRO A 254 -25.48 -5.46 7.54
C PRO A 254 -26.57 -5.88 6.55
N ILE A 255 -26.32 -6.95 5.81
CA ILE A 255 -27.28 -7.55 4.85
C ILE A 255 -28.16 -8.60 5.48
N ALA A 256 -27.71 -9.16 6.63
CA ALA A 256 -28.47 -10.09 7.45
C ALA A 256 -28.11 -9.90 8.94
N PRO A 257 -28.87 -10.47 9.88
CA PRO A 257 -28.59 -10.32 11.32
C PRO A 257 -27.16 -10.70 11.73
N LYS A 258 -26.57 -11.68 11.05
CA LYS A 258 -25.22 -12.18 11.31
C LYS A 258 -24.23 -11.96 10.15
N ILE A 259 -24.60 -11.23 9.10
CA ILE A 259 -23.75 -11.07 7.92
C ILE A 259 -23.66 -9.59 7.57
N ASP A 260 -22.42 -9.08 7.48
CA ASP A 260 -22.12 -7.77 6.91
C ASP A 260 -21.41 -7.93 5.57
N ILE A 261 -21.73 -7.04 4.65
CA ILE A 261 -20.91 -6.81 3.45
C ILE A 261 -19.99 -5.61 3.70
N VAL A 262 -18.74 -5.74 3.30
CA VAL A 262 -17.76 -4.64 3.33
C VAL A 262 -17.20 -4.50 1.93
N ALA A 263 -17.55 -3.42 1.26
CA ALA A 263 -17.01 -3.07 -0.05
C ALA A 263 -15.94 -1.99 0.10
N GLU A 264 -14.82 -2.17 -0.54
CA GLU A 264 -13.65 -1.29 -0.41
C GLU A 264 -13.07 -0.97 -1.78
N LEU A 265 -12.55 0.23 -1.91
CA LEU A 265 -11.81 0.69 -3.08
C LEU A 265 -10.62 1.51 -2.61
N LEU A 266 -9.43 1.10 -3.01
CA LEU A 266 -8.22 1.91 -2.91
C LEU A 266 -7.78 2.30 -4.32
N TYR A 267 -7.59 3.60 -4.54
CA TYR A 267 -6.92 4.15 -5.70
C TYR A 267 -5.64 4.84 -5.25
N SER A 268 -4.51 4.46 -5.82
CA SER A 268 -3.20 5.06 -5.59
C SER A 268 -2.57 5.50 -6.90
N HIS A 269 -2.03 6.71 -6.91
CA HIS A 269 -1.29 7.27 -8.04
C HIS A 269 0.07 7.78 -7.57
N GLN A 270 1.16 7.31 -8.17
CA GLN A 270 2.52 7.74 -7.87
C GLN A 270 3.36 7.79 -9.15
N GLY A 271 3.83 8.98 -9.52
CA GLY A 271 4.56 9.18 -10.76
C GLY A 271 3.75 8.75 -11.98
N LYS A 272 4.18 7.69 -12.65
CA LYS A 272 3.46 7.09 -13.81
C LYS A 272 2.57 5.90 -13.44
N TYR A 273 2.60 5.46 -12.19
CA TYR A 273 1.88 4.28 -11.74
C TYR A 273 0.51 4.64 -11.20
N ASN A 274 -0.47 3.84 -11.62
CA ASN A 274 -1.82 3.86 -11.10
C ASN A 274 -2.16 2.47 -10.60
N GLU A 275 -2.65 2.40 -9.38
CA GLU A 275 -3.14 1.17 -8.77
C GLU A 275 -4.58 1.38 -8.34
N ILE A 276 -5.48 0.50 -8.78
CA ILE A 276 -6.87 0.49 -8.37
C ILE A 276 -7.16 -0.89 -7.79
N VAL A 277 -7.63 -0.93 -6.55
CA VAL A 277 -7.91 -2.18 -5.83
C VAL A 277 -9.34 -2.17 -5.31
N PRO A 278 -10.34 -2.43 -6.17
CA PRO A 278 -11.70 -2.72 -5.71
C PRO A 278 -11.75 -4.10 -5.04
N GLY A 279 -12.63 -4.25 -4.08
CA GLY A 279 -12.87 -5.53 -3.46
C GLY A 279 -14.07 -5.56 -2.54
N THR A 280 -14.47 -6.75 -2.19
CA THR A 280 -15.60 -6.98 -1.29
C THR A 280 -15.30 -8.17 -0.39
N GLN A 281 -15.66 -8.03 0.88
CA GLN A 281 -15.62 -9.13 1.82
C GLN A 281 -16.96 -9.29 2.56
N PHE A 282 -17.29 -10.52 2.88
CA PHE A 282 -18.39 -10.87 3.77
C PHE A 282 -17.83 -11.14 5.16
N ARG A 283 -18.43 -10.52 6.16
CA ARG A 283 -18.10 -10.73 7.56
C ARG A 283 -19.26 -11.46 8.25
N PHE A 284 -18.98 -12.65 8.76
CA PHE A 284 -19.93 -13.52 9.44
C PHE A 284 -19.76 -13.35 10.95
N LEU A 285 -20.78 -12.87 11.64
CA LEU A 285 -20.81 -12.74 13.10
C LEU A 285 -21.13 -14.10 13.71
N LEU A 286 -20.15 -14.71 14.35
CA LEU A 286 -20.25 -16.04 14.93
C LEU A 286 -20.83 -15.95 16.34
N ASP A 287 -20.28 -15.07 17.17
CA ASP A 287 -20.76 -14.80 18.51
C ASP A 287 -20.65 -13.30 18.82
N GLN A 288 -21.82 -12.67 19.07
CA GLN A 288 -21.88 -11.25 19.41
C GLN A 288 -21.43 -10.97 20.86
N LYS A 289 -21.58 -11.93 21.78
CA LYS A 289 -21.16 -11.73 23.17
C LYS A 289 -19.65 -11.65 23.31
N THR A 290 -18.96 -12.51 22.60
CA THR A 290 -17.49 -12.56 22.60
C THR A 290 -16.89 -11.77 21.43
N ASN A 291 -17.72 -11.07 20.63
CA ASN A 291 -17.30 -10.31 19.45
C ASN A 291 -16.45 -11.18 18.51
N GLN A 292 -16.94 -12.38 18.19
CA GLN A 292 -16.28 -13.26 17.24
C GLN A 292 -16.88 -13.10 15.86
N SER A 293 -16.01 -12.96 14.86
CA SER A 293 -16.42 -12.94 13.46
C SER A 293 -15.33 -13.52 12.55
N ALA A 294 -15.78 -14.15 11.47
CA ALA A 294 -14.93 -14.58 10.38
C ALA A 294 -15.23 -13.73 9.15
N SER A 295 -14.24 -13.50 8.31
CA SER A 295 -14.41 -12.78 7.05
C SER A 295 -13.75 -13.51 5.90
N VAL A 296 -14.37 -13.43 4.72
CA VAL A 296 -13.82 -13.91 3.47
C VAL A 296 -14.07 -12.86 2.39
N GLY A 297 -13.08 -12.57 1.56
CA GLY A 297 -13.19 -11.52 0.57
C GLY A 297 -12.38 -11.81 -0.68
N LEU A 298 -12.79 -11.16 -1.77
CA LEU A 298 -12.09 -11.14 -3.04
C LEU A 298 -11.85 -9.70 -3.46
N TYR A 299 -10.62 -9.43 -3.91
CA TYR A 299 -10.17 -8.14 -4.38
C TYR A 299 -9.42 -8.32 -5.69
N TYR A 300 -9.38 -7.27 -6.45
CA TYR A 300 -8.68 -7.26 -7.73
C TYR A 300 -7.76 -6.05 -7.81
N ARG A 301 -6.46 -6.27 -7.88
CA ARG A 301 -5.51 -5.22 -8.22
C ARG A 301 -5.41 -5.16 -9.73
N THR A 302 -5.86 -4.04 -10.31
CA THR A 302 -5.95 -3.88 -11.76
C THR A 302 -4.62 -4.15 -12.44
N SER A 303 -4.66 -5.00 -13.47
CA SER A 303 -3.51 -5.41 -14.29
C SER A 303 -2.37 -6.11 -13.53
N ASP A 304 -2.58 -6.53 -12.28
CA ASP A 304 -1.56 -7.19 -11.47
C ASP A 304 -2.04 -8.52 -10.86
N ALA A 305 -3.04 -8.52 -9.98
CA ALA A 305 -3.39 -9.74 -9.25
C ALA A 305 -4.87 -9.83 -8.84
N VAL A 306 -5.37 -11.06 -8.73
CA VAL A 306 -6.57 -11.40 -7.97
C VAL A 306 -6.15 -11.77 -6.55
N ILE A 307 -6.81 -11.20 -5.54
CA ILE A 307 -6.46 -11.33 -4.14
C ILE A 307 -7.59 -12.01 -3.39
N ALA A 308 -7.30 -13.15 -2.76
CA ALA A 308 -8.20 -13.79 -1.82
C ALA A 308 -7.80 -13.41 -0.39
N ARG A 309 -8.76 -13.00 0.45
CA ARG A 309 -8.54 -12.63 1.85
C ARG A 309 -9.41 -13.48 2.78
N VAL A 310 -8.83 -13.89 3.90
CA VAL A 310 -9.56 -14.55 5.00
C VAL A 310 -9.12 -13.88 6.29
N GLY A 311 -10.08 -13.58 7.16
CA GLY A 311 -9.81 -12.95 8.45
C GLY A 311 -10.64 -13.55 9.55
N TYR A 312 -10.14 -13.45 10.76
CA TYR A 312 -10.82 -13.86 11.97
C TYR A 312 -10.64 -12.83 13.07
N GLN A 313 -11.71 -12.49 13.74
CA GLN A 313 -11.72 -11.58 14.87
C GLN A 313 -12.25 -12.31 16.12
N ILE A 314 -11.53 -12.15 17.22
CA ILE A 314 -11.95 -12.58 18.54
C ILE A 314 -11.74 -11.45 19.55
N LYS A 315 -12.82 -10.99 20.18
CA LYS A 315 -12.79 -9.83 21.08
C LYS A 315 -12.20 -8.60 20.38
N THR A 316 -11.00 -8.26 20.74
CA THR A 316 -10.27 -7.07 20.25
C THR A 316 -9.07 -7.42 19.36
N LEU A 317 -8.81 -8.70 19.15
CA LEU A 317 -7.78 -9.23 18.28
C LEU A 317 -8.39 -9.58 16.93
N THR A 318 -7.81 -9.07 15.85
CA THR A 318 -8.14 -9.43 14.47
C THR A 318 -6.87 -9.92 13.79
N ALA A 319 -6.96 -11.04 13.11
CA ALA A 319 -5.87 -11.55 12.27
C ALA A 319 -6.41 -11.92 10.89
N GLY A 320 -5.60 -11.82 9.87
CA GLY A 320 -6.00 -12.22 8.53
C GLY A 320 -4.81 -12.59 7.67
N ILE A 321 -5.11 -13.39 6.66
CA ILE A 321 -4.16 -13.80 5.62
C ILE A 321 -4.73 -13.42 4.26
N SER A 322 -3.87 -13.13 3.31
CA SER A 322 -4.23 -13.04 1.90
C SER A 322 -3.21 -13.70 1.01
N TYR A 323 -3.69 -14.08 -0.15
CA TYR A 323 -2.87 -14.60 -1.21
C TYR A 323 -3.22 -13.91 -2.54
N ASP A 324 -2.19 -13.37 -3.19
CA ASP A 324 -2.29 -12.73 -4.49
C ASP A 324 -1.98 -13.78 -5.57
N VAL A 325 -2.88 -13.94 -6.52
CA VAL A 325 -2.64 -14.72 -7.74
C VAL A 325 -2.25 -13.74 -8.84
N ASN A 326 -1.00 -13.79 -9.29
CA ASN A 326 -0.48 -12.88 -10.31
C ASN A 326 -1.16 -13.12 -11.66
N THR A 327 -1.78 -12.09 -12.21
CA THR A 327 -2.44 -12.07 -13.52
C THR A 327 -1.73 -11.17 -14.53
N SER A 328 -0.67 -10.46 -14.09
CA SER A 328 0.11 -9.57 -14.95
C SER A 328 0.97 -10.35 -15.95
N LYS A 329 1.58 -9.65 -16.90
CA LYS A 329 2.51 -10.25 -17.87
C LYS A 329 3.72 -10.91 -17.19
N PHE A 330 4.01 -10.55 -15.93
CA PHE A 330 5.07 -11.15 -15.13
C PHE A 330 4.75 -12.57 -14.63
N ASN A 331 3.54 -13.07 -14.88
CA ASN A 331 3.10 -14.43 -14.52
C ASN A 331 4.02 -15.52 -15.12
N ALA A 332 4.59 -15.27 -16.31
CA ALA A 332 5.54 -16.19 -16.96
C ALA A 332 6.79 -16.46 -16.06
N ALA A 333 7.30 -15.43 -15.38
CA ALA A 333 8.45 -15.55 -14.47
C ALA A 333 8.05 -16.07 -13.08
N THR A 334 6.82 -15.79 -12.64
CA THR A 334 6.36 -16.12 -11.28
C THR A 334 5.54 -17.40 -11.20
N SER A 335 5.19 -18.03 -12.34
CA SER A 335 4.28 -19.18 -12.40
C SER A 335 2.96 -18.89 -11.65
N HIS A 336 2.37 -17.71 -11.86
CA HIS A 336 1.20 -17.16 -11.19
C HIS A 336 1.33 -16.94 -9.67
N LYS A 337 2.49 -17.21 -9.06
CA LYS A 337 2.71 -16.95 -7.64
C LYS A 337 2.94 -15.46 -7.43
N GLY A 338 2.01 -14.80 -6.76
CA GLY A 338 2.05 -13.39 -6.46
C GLY A 338 2.64 -13.10 -5.08
N ALA A 339 1.80 -12.75 -4.12
CA ALA A 339 2.23 -12.41 -2.77
C ALA A 339 1.41 -13.16 -1.71
N PHE A 340 2.06 -13.45 -0.60
CA PHE A 340 1.43 -13.88 0.65
C PHE A 340 1.51 -12.75 1.66
N GLU A 341 0.41 -12.46 2.35
CA GLU A 341 0.38 -11.51 3.46
C GLU A 341 -0.27 -12.11 4.70
N PHE A 342 0.22 -11.66 5.84
CA PHE A 342 -0.35 -11.93 7.15
C PHE A 342 -0.41 -10.63 7.95
N TYR A 343 -1.55 -10.32 8.57
CA TYR A 343 -1.66 -9.19 9.48
C TYR A 343 -2.30 -9.57 10.81
N VAL A 344 -1.96 -8.78 11.82
CA VAL A 344 -2.58 -8.82 13.14
C VAL A 344 -2.87 -7.39 13.58
N THR A 345 -4.06 -7.17 14.09
CA THR A 345 -4.47 -5.91 14.72
C THR A 345 -5.03 -6.20 16.11
N TYR A 346 -4.52 -5.49 17.10
CA TYR A 346 -5.01 -5.57 18.49
C TYR A 346 -5.50 -4.20 18.95
N ILE A 347 -6.75 -4.14 19.41
CA ILE A 347 -7.38 -2.92 19.92
C ILE A 347 -7.59 -3.05 21.41
N LEU A 348 -6.98 -2.14 22.17
CA LEU A 348 -7.16 -2.01 23.60
C LEU A 348 -8.32 -1.06 23.89
N LYS A 349 -9.27 -1.50 24.71
CA LYS A 349 -10.34 -0.66 25.27
C LYS A 349 -10.19 -0.63 26.78
N LYS A 350 -10.09 0.56 27.35
CA LYS A 350 -10.10 0.74 28.80
C LYS A 350 -11.49 0.37 29.31
N VAL A 351 -11.55 -0.60 30.22
CA VAL A 351 -12.77 -0.88 30.97
C VAL A 351 -12.93 0.21 32.02
N ILE A 352 -13.87 1.13 31.83
CA ILE A 352 -14.26 2.08 32.88
C ILE A 352 -15.24 1.34 33.77
N PRO A 353 -14.87 0.97 35.01
CA PRO A 353 -15.78 0.31 35.92
C PRO A 353 -16.99 1.22 36.19
N PHE A 354 -18.19 0.70 36.01
CA PHE A 354 -19.39 1.39 36.43
C PHE A 354 -19.41 1.42 37.97
N VAL A 355 -19.06 2.58 38.53
CA VAL A 355 -19.24 2.81 39.97
C VAL A 355 -20.66 3.36 40.14
N PRO A 356 -21.61 2.57 40.66
CA PRO A 356 -22.93 3.08 40.94
C PRO A 356 -22.79 4.23 41.95
N LYS A 357 -23.31 5.39 41.63
CA LYS A 357 -23.41 6.49 42.61
C LYS A 357 -24.51 6.09 43.60
N THR A 358 -24.13 5.33 44.63
CA THR A 358 -24.98 5.13 45.80
C THR A 358 -25.13 6.45 46.52
N ARG A 359 -26.31 7.06 46.43
CA ARG A 359 -26.68 8.15 47.31
C ARG A 359 -26.86 7.49 48.70
N VAL A 360 -25.88 7.65 49.59
CA VAL A 360 -26.07 7.34 50.98
C VAL A 360 -27.04 8.37 51.50
N CYS A 361 -28.25 7.95 51.83
CA CYS A 361 -29.17 8.78 52.60
C CYS A 361 -28.51 9.08 53.95
N PRO A 362 -28.36 10.34 54.36
CA PRO A 362 -27.92 10.63 55.70
C PRO A 362 -28.94 10.04 56.69
N ILE A 363 -28.47 9.19 57.61
CA ILE A 363 -29.29 8.71 58.71
C ILE A 363 -29.32 9.90 59.68
N TYR A 364 -30.46 10.59 59.73
CA TYR A 364 -30.74 11.53 60.78
C TYR A 364 -31.13 10.70 62.04
N MET A 365 -30.26 10.72 63.06
CA MET A 365 -30.62 10.34 64.43
C MET A 365 -31.21 11.54 65.14
#